data_e41ff688a44b0eeb8d27271368c3733c
#
_entry.id   e41ff688a44b0eeb8d27271368c3733c
#
_cell.length_a   1.000
_cell.length_b   1.000
_cell.length_c   1.000
_cell.angle_alpha   90.00
_cell.angle_beta   90.00
_cell.angle_gamma   90.00
#
_symmetry.space_group_name_H-M   'P 1'
#
loop_
_entity.id
_entity.type
_entity.pdbx_description
1 polymer ?
#
loop_
_entity_poly.entity_id
_entity_poly.type
_entity_poly.pdbx_seq_one_letter_code
_entity_poly.pdbx_strand_id
1 'polypeptide(L)'
;NSRESISFVKKILDLILRSTIFILSRSMVARKIFTNIESLITQEVHRPIFRKYNPDIVITTSMGTLPYDRFIMQEAKKNGSKTVSLILSWDNTTTKGIAGALVDYAVAWTEIMRNELIKYHDLMSNRIFVGGVVQYEEYFKKDNLVTKKDLFKKLDLAMDKKTIFLCLESPTAYKWNPNILRILAENIKSDEIIQSCQLIVRPHPIYFRTDGKILVYEKDLNELKKIEKEYSFIKFDYP
;
A
#
# COMPACT_ATOMS: atom_id res chain seq x y z
N ASN A 1 3.08 -39.37 -25.36
CA ASN A 1 4.24 -38.71 -25.98
C ASN A 1 3.96 -37.26 -26.44
N SER A 2 2.80 -36.93 -27.06
CA SER A 2 2.53 -35.57 -27.55
C SER A 2 2.30 -34.54 -26.42
N ARG A 3 1.63 -34.92 -25.32
CA ARG A 3 1.39 -34.01 -24.17
C ARG A 3 2.66 -33.70 -23.36
N GLU A 4 3.57 -34.66 -23.26
CA GLU A 4 4.86 -34.48 -22.59
C GLU A 4 5.80 -33.59 -23.40
N SER A 5 5.83 -33.74 -24.72
CA SER A 5 6.63 -32.87 -25.61
C SER A 5 6.12 -31.42 -25.60
N ILE A 6 4.80 -31.19 -25.59
CA ILE A 6 4.22 -29.84 -25.46
C ILE A 6 4.55 -29.23 -24.10
N SER A 7 4.56 -30.02 -23.03
CA SER A 7 4.99 -29.58 -21.69
C SER A 7 6.45 -29.18 -21.64
N PHE A 8 7.33 -29.94 -22.30
CA PHE A 8 8.77 -29.66 -22.35
C PHE A 8 9.07 -28.40 -23.17
N VAL A 9 8.46 -28.26 -24.35
CA VAL A 9 8.60 -27.05 -25.19
C VAL A 9 8.11 -25.81 -24.45
N LYS A 10 6.97 -25.89 -23.76
CA LYS A 10 6.47 -24.77 -22.93
C LYS A 10 7.47 -24.38 -21.84
N LYS A 11 8.10 -25.34 -21.16
CA LYS A 11 9.10 -25.04 -20.11
C LYS A 11 10.34 -24.36 -20.69
N ILE A 12 10.81 -24.79 -21.86
CA ILE A 12 11.95 -24.14 -22.54
C ILE A 12 11.57 -22.72 -22.95
N LEU A 13 10.41 -22.51 -23.55
CA LEU A 13 9.93 -21.18 -23.94
C LEU A 13 9.78 -20.25 -22.73
N ASP A 14 9.24 -20.75 -21.62
CA ASP A 14 9.12 -19.99 -20.38
C ASP A 14 10.51 -19.61 -19.80
N LEU A 15 11.45 -20.55 -19.83
CA LEU A 15 12.83 -20.28 -19.40
C LEU A 15 13.52 -19.23 -20.28
N ILE A 16 13.38 -19.34 -21.60
CA ILE A 16 13.94 -18.35 -22.55
C ILE A 16 13.30 -17.00 -22.30
N LEU A 17 11.97 -16.94 -22.17
CA LEU A 17 11.23 -15.70 -21.92
C LEU A 17 11.68 -15.04 -20.62
N ARG A 18 11.75 -15.80 -19.52
CA ARG A 18 12.20 -15.30 -18.20
C ARG A 18 13.64 -14.80 -18.27
N SER A 19 14.55 -15.53 -18.93
CA SER A 19 15.94 -15.13 -19.08
C SER A 19 16.06 -13.85 -19.90
N THR A 20 15.30 -13.74 -20.98
CA THR A 20 15.26 -12.54 -21.83
C THR A 20 14.71 -11.35 -21.06
N ILE A 21 13.58 -11.50 -20.34
CA ILE A 21 13.00 -10.46 -19.49
C ILE A 21 14.01 -10.06 -18.41
N PHE A 22 14.69 -11.01 -17.78
CA PHE A 22 15.69 -10.74 -16.75
C PHE A 22 16.86 -9.90 -17.28
N ILE A 23 17.39 -10.23 -18.47
CA ILE A 23 18.49 -9.48 -19.10
C ILE A 23 18.02 -8.09 -19.51
N LEU A 24 16.90 -7.99 -20.20
CA LEU A 24 16.36 -6.73 -20.70
C LEU A 24 15.90 -5.80 -19.57
N SER A 25 15.36 -6.34 -18.48
CA SER A 25 14.96 -5.56 -17.32
C SER A 25 16.12 -4.85 -16.61
N ARG A 26 17.34 -5.28 -16.82
CA ARG A 26 18.55 -4.62 -16.30
C ARG A 26 19.03 -3.45 -17.14
N SER A 27 18.58 -3.34 -18.37
CA SER A 27 18.94 -2.24 -19.27
C SER A 27 17.88 -1.13 -19.19
N MET A 28 18.30 0.08 -18.77
CA MET A 28 17.44 1.27 -18.79
C MET A 28 16.88 1.55 -20.18
N VAL A 29 17.70 1.39 -21.22
CA VAL A 29 17.27 1.61 -22.61
C VAL A 29 16.18 0.62 -23.01
N ALA A 30 16.38 -0.68 -22.69
CA ALA A 30 15.38 -1.69 -23.00
C ALA A 30 14.06 -1.43 -22.26
N ARG A 31 14.11 -1.09 -20.96
CA ARG A 31 12.90 -0.74 -20.19
C ARG A 31 12.14 0.42 -20.82
N LYS A 32 12.83 1.49 -21.21
CA LYS A 32 12.21 2.65 -21.87
C LYS A 32 11.59 2.30 -23.22
N ILE A 33 12.28 1.47 -24.02
CA ILE A 33 11.77 1.01 -25.31
C ILE A 33 10.48 0.20 -25.09
N PHE A 34 10.47 -0.77 -24.18
CA PHE A 34 9.29 -1.58 -23.90
C PHE A 34 8.11 -0.75 -23.39
N THR A 35 8.35 0.19 -22.46
CA THR A 35 7.30 1.07 -21.97
C THR A 35 6.74 1.96 -23.09
N ASN A 36 7.57 2.43 -24.00
CA ASN A 36 7.11 3.21 -25.17
C ASN A 36 6.29 2.34 -26.13
N ILE A 37 6.73 1.12 -26.45
CA ILE A 37 5.99 0.19 -27.31
C ILE A 37 4.63 -0.14 -26.67
N GLU A 38 4.61 -0.45 -25.37
CA GLU A 38 3.37 -0.69 -24.63
C GLU A 38 2.43 0.51 -24.74
N SER A 39 2.93 1.72 -24.59
CA SER A 39 2.11 2.94 -24.69
C SER A 39 1.45 3.13 -26.05
N LEU A 40 2.10 2.66 -27.14
CA LEU A 40 1.55 2.74 -28.50
C LEU A 40 0.35 1.82 -28.70
N ILE A 41 0.39 0.62 -28.09
CA ILE A 41 -0.67 -0.41 -28.24
C ILE A 41 -1.75 -0.34 -27.15
N THR A 42 -1.53 0.46 -26.10
CA THR A 42 -2.50 0.60 -24.99
C THR A 42 -3.77 1.28 -25.46
N GLN A 43 -4.92 0.70 -25.08
CA GLN A 43 -6.24 1.26 -25.38
C GLN A 43 -6.46 2.60 -24.66
N GLU A 44 -7.10 3.54 -25.33
CA GLU A 44 -7.47 4.84 -24.78
C GLU A 44 -8.79 4.76 -24.01
N VAL A 45 -8.75 4.25 -22.79
CA VAL A 45 -9.94 4.05 -21.93
C VAL A 45 -10.50 5.38 -21.44
N HIS A 46 -9.64 6.38 -21.24
CA HIS A 46 -10.00 7.70 -20.68
C HIS A 46 -10.16 8.78 -21.76
N ARG A 47 -10.17 8.41 -23.04
CA ARG A 47 -10.30 9.35 -24.17
C ARG A 47 -11.44 10.37 -24.02
N PRO A 48 -12.66 10.00 -23.51
CA PRO A 48 -13.73 10.99 -23.30
C PRO A 48 -13.36 12.07 -22.29
N ILE A 49 -12.57 11.73 -21.25
CA ILE A 49 -12.10 12.65 -20.22
C ILE A 49 -11.12 13.65 -20.84
N PHE A 50 -10.12 13.15 -21.60
CA PHE A 50 -9.14 14.00 -22.28
C PHE A 50 -9.79 14.94 -23.29
N ARG A 51 -10.77 14.46 -24.08
CA ARG A 51 -11.51 15.30 -25.01
C ARG A 51 -12.33 16.40 -24.32
N LYS A 52 -12.93 16.08 -23.16
CA LYS A 52 -13.78 17.03 -22.43
C LYS A 52 -12.97 18.10 -21.70
N TYR A 53 -11.90 17.72 -21.05
CA TYR A 53 -11.15 18.60 -20.14
C TYR A 53 -9.85 19.14 -20.72
N ASN A 54 -9.30 18.51 -21.75
CA ASN A 54 -8.02 18.85 -22.38
C ASN A 54 -6.94 19.28 -21.35
N PRO A 55 -6.58 18.42 -20.39
CA PRO A 55 -5.73 18.80 -19.27
C PRO A 55 -4.29 19.06 -19.72
N ASP A 56 -3.66 20.12 -19.22
CA ASP A 56 -2.24 20.39 -19.41
C ASP A 56 -1.38 19.46 -18.57
N ILE A 57 -1.90 19.07 -17.39
CA ILE A 57 -1.20 18.23 -16.40
C ILE A 57 -2.13 17.13 -15.91
N VAL A 58 -1.61 15.92 -15.84
CA VAL A 58 -2.28 14.77 -15.21
C VAL A 58 -1.47 14.33 -14.00
N ILE A 59 -2.11 14.32 -12.83
CA ILE A 59 -1.50 13.92 -11.56
C ILE A 59 -2.05 12.55 -11.15
N THR A 60 -1.16 11.63 -10.80
CA THR A 60 -1.52 10.29 -10.31
C THR A 60 -0.83 9.98 -8.99
N THR A 61 -1.34 8.98 -8.26
CA THR A 61 -0.78 8.56 -6.97
C THR A 61 0.19 7.39 -7.09
N SER A 62 0.40 6.89 -8.32
CA SER A 62 1.43 5.89 -8.61
C SER A 62 2.05 6.16 -9.97
N MET A 63 3.25 5.61 -10.20
CA MET A 63 3.95 5.70 -11.49
C MET A 63 3.48 4.61 -12.48
N GLY A 64 2.18 4.34 -12.53
CA GLY A 64 1.64 3.27 -13.38
C GLY A 64 1.94 1.86 -12.86
N THR A 65 2.22 1.70 -11.58
CA THR A 65 2.30 0.39 -10.92
C THR A 65 0.89 -0.21 -10.74
N LEU A 66 -0.13 0.64 -10.69
CA LEU A 66 -1.52 0.24 -10.76
C LEU A 66 -2.02 0.34 -12.21
N PRO A 67 -2.83 -0.62 -12.71
CA PRO A 67 -3.28 -0.62 -14.10
C PRO A 67 -4.00 0.67 -14.51
N TYR A 68 -4.87 1.20 -13.66
CA TYR A 68 -5.64 2.43 -13.95
C TYR A 68 -4.71 3.63 -14.12
N ASP A 69 -3.74 3.82 -13.23
CA ASP A 69 -2.77 4.91 -13.32
C ASP A 69 -1.88 4.74 -14.55
N ARG A 70 -1.54 3.51 -14.94
CA ARG A 70 -0.75 3.22 -16.14
C ARG A 70 -1.49 3.72 -17.38
N PHE A 71 -2.74 3.36 -17.56
CA PHE A 71 -3.52 3.74 -18.73
C PHE A 71 -3.69 5.26 -18.84
N ILE A 72 -4.11 5.91 -17.74
CA ILE A 72 -4.32 7.36 -17.78
C ILE A 72 -3.03 8.15 -18.04
N MET A 73 -1.89 7.70 -17.51
CA MET A 73 -0.59 8.34 -17.75
C MET A 73 -0.11 8.15 -19.20
N GLN A 74 -0.31 6.97 -19.77
CA GLN A 74 0.03 6.71 -21.17
C GLN A 74 -0.87 7.52 -22.13
N GLU A 75 -2.17 7.63 -21.82
CA GLU A 75 -3.10 8.48 -22.56
C GLU A 75 -2.77 9.97 -22.43
N ALA A 76 -2.37 10.43 -21.23
CA ALA A 76 -1.92 11.80 -21.02
C ALA A 76 -0.78 12.17 -21.96
N LYS A 77 0.21 11.29 -22.09
CA LYS A 77 1.33 11.50 -23.03
C LYS A 77 0.89 11.57 -24.48
N LYS A 78 -0.03 10.69 -24.90
CA LYS A 78 -0.59 10.72 -26.28
C LYS A 78 -1.32 12.03 -26.55
N ASN A 79 -1.93 12.65 -25.54
CA ASN A 79 -2.66 13.91 -25.66
C ASN A 79 -1.77 15.15 -25.40
N GLY A 80 -0.46 14.97 -25.20
CA GLY A 80 0.48 16.08 -24.98
C GLY A 80 0.47 16.65 -23.54
N SER A 81 -0.29 16.06 -22.63
CA SER A 81 -0.33 16.46 -21.22
C SER A 81 0.96 16.07 -20.50
N LYS A 82 1.41 16.88 -19.55
CA LYS A 82 2.48 16.52 -18.62
C LYS A 82 1.97 15.56 -17.56
N THR A 83 2.84 14.67 -17.12
CA THR A 83 2.49 13.67 -16.09
C THR A 83 3.30 13.90 -14.83
N VAL A 84 2.61 13.92 -13.68
CA VAL A 84 3.22 14.05 -12.35
C VAL A 84 2.73 12.89 -11.49
N SER A 85 3.64 12.16 -10.87
CA SER A 85 3.29 11.10 -9.91
C SER A 85 3.57 11.54 -8.48
N LEU A 86 2.53 11.61 -7.65
CA LEU A 86 2.66 11.76 -6.20
C LEU A 86 2.78 10.36 -5.60
N ILE A 87 3.93 10.00 -5.04
CA ILE A 87 4.12 8.64 -4.50
C ILE A 87 3.29 8.47 -3.24
N LEU A 88 2.34 7.53 -3.27
CA LEU A 88 1.36 7.35 -2.20
C LEU A 88 1.92 6.65 -0.96
N SER A 89 2.84 5.70 -1.12
CA SER A 89 3.36 4.88 -0.03
C SER A 89 4.88 4.74 -0.10
N TRP A 90 5.50 4.62 1.06
CA TRP A 90 6.95 4.48 1.22
C TRP A 90 7.54 3.27 0.49
N ASP A 91 6.76 2.22 0.29
CA ASP A 91 7.17 0.97 -0.34
C ASP A 91 6.97 0.94 -1.86
N ASN A 92 6.28 1.93 -2.44
CA ASN A 92 5.88 1.90 -3.85
C ASN A 92 7.07 1.94 -4.81
N THR A 93 8.20 2.45 -4.38
CA THR A 93 9.43 2.52 -5.18
C THR A 93 10.24 1.22 -5.18
N THR A 94 9.93 0.27 -4.29
CA THR A 94 10.71 -0.97 -4.14
C THR A 94 9.90 -2.26 -4.25
N THR A 95 8.61 -2.25 -3.88
CA THR A 95 7.79 -3.48 -3.80
C THR A 95 6.80 -3.67 -4.94
N LYS A 96 6.48 -2.62 -5.70
CA LYS A 96 5.43 -2.65 -6.73
C LYS A 96 5.94 -2.87 -8.15
N GLY A 97 7.21 -3.23 -8.31
CA GLY A 97 7.85 -3.38 -9.62
C GLY A 97 8.27 -2.05 -10.23
N ILE A 98 8.65 -2.09 -11.52
CA ILE A 98 9.09 -0.91 -12.26
C ILE A 98 7.88 -0.04 -12.61
N ALA A 99 8.11 1.29 -12.72
CA ALA A 99 7.12 2.23 -13.23
C ALA A 99 6.53 1.73 -14.57
N GLY A 100 5.20 1.58 -14.59
CA GLY A 100 4.49 1.09 -15.78
C GLY A 100 4.21 2.18 -16.81
N ALA A 101 4.60 3.44 -16.53
CA ALA A 101 4.52 4.55 -17.45
C ALA A 101 5.73 5.47 -17.24
N LEU A 102 6.20 6.11 -18.33
CA LEU A 102 7.25 7.13 -18.26
C LEU A 102 6.63 8.43 -17.78
N VAL A 103 6.85 8.80 -16.54
CA VAL A 103 6.36 10.06 -15.96
C VAL A 103 7.31 11.21 -16.28
N ASP A 104 6.78 12.44 -16.39
CA ASP A 104 7.60 13.62 -16.57
C ASP A 104 8.24 14.06 -15.24
N TYR A 105 7.46 14.01 -14.16
CA TYR A 105 7.90 14.41 -12.83
C TYR A 105 7.36 13.47 -11.75
N ALA A 106 8.08 13.36 -10.63
CA ALA A 106 7.63 12.63 -9.46
C ALA A 106 7.84 13.46 -8.19
N VAL A 107 6.95 13.29 -7.22
CA VAL A 107 7.09 13.84 -5.87
C VAL A 107 7.36 12.67 -4.92
N ALA A 108 8.56 12.65 -4.37
CA ALA A 108 9.05 11.67 -3.41
C ALA A 108 8.83 12.14 -1.98
N TRP A 109 8.72 11.23 -1.04
CA TRP A 109 8.61 11.55 0.38
C TRP A 109 9.93 12.00 0.99
N THR A 110 11.02 11.34 0.60
CA THR A 110 12.36 11.51 1.20
C THR A 110 13.45 11.45 0.13
N GLU A 111 14.67 11.85 0.51
CA GLU A 111 15.86 11.67 -0.35
C GLU A 111 16.16 10.18 -0.60
N ILE A 112 15.81 9.28 0.32
CA ILE A 112 15.96 7.83 0.10
C ILE A 112 15.07 7.42 -1.08
N MET A 113 13.80 7.79 -1.06
CA MET A 113 12.85 7.49 -2.15
C MET A 113 13.27 8.13 -3.48
N ARG A 114 13.81 9.37 -3.44
CA ARG A 114 14.38 10.00 -4.61
C ARG A 114 15.49 9.17 -5.25
N ASN A 115 16.41 8.66 -4.44
CA ASN A 115 17.50 7.79 -4.92
C ASN A 115 16.97 6.46 -5.48
N GLU A 116 15.93 5.89 -4.89
CA GLU A 116 15.24 4.70 -5.40
C GLU A 116 14.58 4.97 -6.77
N LEU A 117 13.93 6.10 -6.94
CA LEU A 117 13.34 6.52 -8.21
C LEU A 117 14.38 6.67 -9.32
N ILE A 118 15.55 7.22 -9.00
CA ILE A 118 16.67 7.32 -9.94
C ILE A 118 17.19 5.92 -10.29
N LYS A 119 17.44 5.10 -9.28
CA LYS A 119 18.13 3.82 -9.43
C LYS A 119 17.26 2.73 -10.06
N TYR A 120 15.98 2.68 -9.69
CA TYR A 120 15.09 1.57 -10.05
C TYR A 120 14.03 1.93 -11.09
N HIS A 121 13.74 3.23 -11.26
CA HIS A 121 12.67 3.69 -12.15
C HIS A 121 13.13 4.60 -13.28
N ASP A 122 14.44 4.75 -13.44
CA ASP A 122 15.08 5.49 -14.55
C ASP A 122 14.66 6.99 -14.63
N LEU A 123 14.22 7.59 -13.51
CA LEU A 123 13.92 9.01 -13.48
C LEU A 123 15.19 9.84 -13.33
N MET A 124 15.22 10.96 -14.04
CA MET A 124 16.32 11.92 -13.89
C MET A 124 16.17 12.70 -12.57
N SER A 125 17.28 12.94 -11.88
CA SER A 125 17.31 13.63 -10.59
C SER A 125 16.59 14.98 -10.57
N ASN A 126 16.72 15.77 -11.66
CA ASN A 126 16.09 17.09 -11.82
C ASN A 126 14.57 17.04 -12.10
N ARG A 127 14.00 15.83 -12.18
CA ARG A 127 12.55 15.62 -12.35
C ARG A 127 11.88 15.05 -11.11
N ILE A 128 12.62 14.96 -10.00
CA ILE A 128 12.11 14.42 -8.75
C ILE A 128 12.18 15.51 -7.68
N PHE A 129 11.04 15.84 -7.10
CA PHE A 129 10.90 16.75 -5.98
C PHE A 129 10.72 15.98 -4.69
N VAL A 130 11.41 16.36 -3.63
CA VAL A 130 11.17 15.82 -2.29
C VAL A 130 10.18 16.72 -1.59
N GLY A 131 8.93 16.27 -1.49
CA GLY A 131 7.79 17.05 -0.98
C GLY A 131 7.32 16.63 0.41
N GLY A 132 7.88 15.55 0.97
CA GLY A 132 7.39 15.00 2.24
C GLY A 132 6.14 14.13 2.07
N VAL A 133 5.45 13.87 3.16
CA VAL A 133 4.32 12.93 3.25
C VAL A 133 3.03 13.71 3.48
N VAL A 134 2.36 14.10 2.39
CA VAL A 134 1.16 14.96 2.44
C VAL A 134 0.07 14.41 3.35
N GLN A 135 -0.17 13.09 3.33
CA GLN A 135 -1.19 12.47 4.18
C GLN A 135 -0.89 12.54 5.69
N TYR A 136 0.35 12.87 6.08
CA TYR A 136 0.73 13.00 7.48
C TYR A 136 0.65 14.44 7.98
N GLU A 137 0.33 15.40 7.14
CA GLU A 137 0.15 16.81 7.56
C GLU A 137 -0.94 17.00 8.61
N GLU A 138 -1.97 16.13 8.59
CA GLU A 138 -3.05 16.16 9.58
C GLU A 138 -2.54 15.94 11.01
N TYR A 139 -1.45 15.18 11.19
CA TYR A 139 -0.85 14.96 12.52
C TYR A 139 -0.18 16.20 13.11
N PHE A 140 0.08 17.21 12.28
CA PHE A 140 0.65 18.50 12.71
C PHE A 140 -0.41 19.57 12.99
N LYS A 141 -1.67 19.30 12.67
CA LYS A 141 -2.81 20.16 12.99
C LYS A 141 -3.29 19.84 14.39
N LYS A 142 -2.85 20.64 15.38
CA LYS A 142 -3.11 20.43 16.81
C LYS A 142 -4.60 20.31 17.16
N ASP A 143 -5.46 20.98 16.42
CA ASP A 143 -6.91 21.06 16.68
C ASP A 143 -7.64 19.73 16.42
N ASN A 144 -7.04 18.82 15.67
CA ASN A 144 -7.62 17.51 15.31
C ASN A 144 -7.10 16.37 16.17
N LEU A 145 -6.20 16.62 17.10
CA LEU A 145 -5.58 15.57 17.90
C LEU A 145 -6.41 15.25 19.13
N VAL A 146 -6.83 14.00 19.27
CA VAL A 146 -7.44 13.47 20.49
C VAL A 146 -6.37 13.40 21.58
N THR A 147 -6.64 14.00 22.75
CA THR A 147 -5.69 13.94 23.86
C THR A 147 -5.66 12.53 24.47
N LYS A 148 -4.53 12.17 25.11
CA LYS A 148 -4.43 10.90 25.86
C LYS A 148 -5.58 10.76 26.88
N LYS A 149 -5.93 11.84 27.57
CA LYS A 149 -7.00 11.87 28.58
C LYS A 149 -8.37 11.54 27.95
N ASP A 150 -8.67 12.14 26.81
CA ASP A 150 -9.95 11.92 26.14
C ASP A 150 -10.05 10.50 25.56
N LEU A 151 -8.97 10.00 24.98
CA LEU A 151 -8.89 8.62 24.48
C LEU A 151 -9.08 7.62 25.61
N PHE A 152 -8.38 7.81 26.74
CA PHE A 152 -8.47 6.92 27.88
C PHE A 152 -9.85 6.95 28.53
N LYS A 153 -10.47 8.13 28.61
CA LYS A 153 -11.87 8.27 29.05
C LYS A 153 -12.84 7.56 28.11
N LYS A 154 -12.67 7.72 26.79
CA LYS A 154 -13.50 7.05 25.77
C LYS A 154 -13.42 5.52 25.89
N LEU A 155 -12.22 4.98 26.15
CA LEU A 155 -11.96 3.54 26.19
C LEU A 155 -12.04 2.94 27.60
N ASP A 156 -12.41 3.73 28.62
CA ASP A 156 -12.44 3.30 30.02
C ASP A 156 -11.11 2.69 30.48
N LEU A 157 -10.01 3.46 30.29
CA LEU A 157 -8.64 3.09 30.61
C LEU A 157 -8.11 3.88 31.81
N ALA A 158 -7.29 3.23 32.64
CA ALA A 158 -6.63 3.86 33.78
C ALA A 158 -5.43 4.73 33.34
N MET A 159 -5.31 5.95 33.90
CA MET A 159 -4.27 6.90 33.55
C MET A 159 -2.89 6.54 34.11
N ASP A 160 -2.85 5.79 35.19
CA ASP A 160 -1.65 5.39 35.96
C ASP A 160 -1.05 4.08 35.46
N LYS A 161 -1.77 3.32 34.62
CA LYS A 161 -1.27 2.06 34.08
C LYS A 161 -0.43 2.25 32.82
N LYS A 162 0.56 1.39 32.65
CA LYS A 162 1.27 1.24 31.37
C LYS A 162 0.29 0.75 30.31
N THR A 163 0.38 1.32 29.12
CA THR A 163 -0.54 0.98 28.03
C THR A 163 0.26 0.47 26.85
N ILE A 164 -0.11 -0.73 26.39
CA ILE A 164 0.37 -1.28 25.12
C ILE A 164 -0.68 -0.92 24.06
N PHE A 165 -0.22 -0.48 22.89
CA PHE A 165 -1.08 -0.23 21.75
C PHE A 165 -0.74 -1.22 20.64
N LEU A 166 -1.69 -2.11 20.31
CA LEU A 166 -1.57 -3.12 19.28
C LEU A 166 -2.44 -2.76 18.08
N CYS A 167 -1.83 -2.40 16.96
CA CYS A 167 -2.51 -2.29 15.67
C CYS A 167 -2.52 -3.67 15.00
N LEU A 168 -3.70 -4.19 14.71
CA LEU A 168 -3.84 -5.45 14.00
C LEU A 168 -3.64 -5.25 12.50
N GLU A 169 -2.99 -6.21 11.87
CA GLU A 169 -2.80 -6.26 10.42
C GLU A 169 -4.12 -6.63 9.71
N SER A 170 -4.16 -6.42 8.40
CA SER A 170 -5.27 -6.87 7.57
C SER A 170 -5.48 -8.39 7.68
N PRO A 171 -6.70 -8.90 7.92
CA PRO A 171 -6.97 -10.34 7.96
C PRO A 171 -6.72 -11.03 6.61
N THR A 172 -6.67 -10.29 5.50
CA THR A 172 -6.29 -10.83 4.20
C THR A 172 -4.80 -11.15 4.10
N ALA A 173 -3.97 -10.33 4.72
CA ALA A 173 -2.52 -10.51 4.73
C ALA A 173 -2.06 -11.38 5.91
N TYR A 174 -2.77 -11.31 7.04
CA TYR A 174 -2.34 -11.96 8.26
C TYR A 174 -3.50 -12.54 9.08
N LYS A 175 -3.64 -13.86 9.01
CA LYS A 175 -4.73 -14.61 9.68
C LYS A 175 -4.48 -14.88 11.17
N TRP A 176 -3.29 -14.58 11.67
CA TRP A 176 -2.87 -14.90 13.04
C TRP A 176 -3.16 -13.80 14.08
N ASN A 177 -3.86 -12.73 13.69
CA ASN A 177 -4.20 -11.63 14.59
C ASN A 177 -4.85 -12.08 15.91
N PRO A 178 -5.87 -12.98 15.92
CA PRO A 178 -6.45 -13.45 17.17
C PRO A 178 -5.46 -14.22 18.05
N ASN A 179 -4.58 -15.02 17.43
CA ASN A 179 -3.57 -15.80 18.15
C ASN A 179 -2.54 -14.88 18.82
N ILE A 180 -2.03 -13.87 18.10
CA ILE A 180 -1.08 -12.89 18.68
C ILE A 180 -1.73 -12.13 19.83
N LEU A 181 -2.97 -11.69 19.63
CA LEU A 181 -3.70 -10.99 20.68
C LEU A 181 -3.88 -11.87 21.94
N ARG A 182 -4.20 -13.15 21.76
CA ARG A 182 -4.36 -14.11 22.84
C ARG A 182 -3.04 -14.37 23.56
N ILE A 183 -1.94 -14.60 22.84
CA ILE A 183 -0.61 -14.77 23.42
C ILE A 183 -0.23 -13.54 24.25
N LEU A 184 -0.43 -12.34 23.73
CA LEU A 184 -0.13 -11.11 24.44
C LEU A 184 -0.98 -10.95 25.69
N ALA A 185 -2.30 -11.26 25.59
CA ALA A 185 -3.22 -11.19 26.71
C ALA A 185 -2.84 -12.16 27.85
N GLU A 186 -2.48 -13.39 27.50
CA GLU A 186 -2.05 -14.40 28.49
C GLU A 186 -0.76 -13.98 29.19
N ASN A 187 0.23 -13.44 28.46
CA ASN A 187 1.46 -12.93 29.05
C ASN A 187 1.25 -11.70 29.95
N ILE A 188 0.29 -10.84 29.64
CA ILE A 188 -0.09 -9.72 30.52
C ILE A 188 -0.79 -10.26 31.78
N LYS A 189 -1.67 -11.26 31.62
CA LYS A 189 -2.42 -11.87 32.73
C LYS A 189 -1.52 -12.63 33.69
N SER A 190 -0.51 -13.34 33.20
CA SER A 190 0.45 -14.11 34.02
C SER A 190 1.46 -13.25 34.76
N ASP A 191 1.52 -11.94 34.44
CA ASP A 191 2.45 -10.97 35.03
C ASP A 191 3.96 -11.32 34.84
N GLU A 192 4.23 -12.28 33.93
CA GLU A 192 5.61 -12.76 33.70
C GLU A 192 6.49 -11.77 32.95
N ILE A 193 5.88 -10.98 32.06
CA ILE A 193 6.65 -10.05 31.20
C ILE A 193 6.35 -8.60 31.55
N ILE A 194 5.11 -8.25 31.90
CA ILE A 194 4.66 -6.86 31.98
C ILE A 194 3.67 -6.69 33.16
N GLN A 195 4.18 -6.21 34.29
CA GLN A 195 3.32 -5.92 35.45
C GLN A 195 2.33 -4.80 35.18
N SER A 196 1.06 -5.02 35.51
CA SER A 196 0.01 -3.99 35.57
C SER A 196 -0.21 -3.21 34.26
N CYS A 197 -0.24 -3.88 33.11
CA CYS A 197 -0.53 -3.23 31.84
C CYS A 197 -2.00 -3.30 31.44
N GLN A 198 -2.40 -2.35 30.62
CA GLN A 198 -3.64 -2.39 29.86
C GLN A 198 -3.32 -2.37 28.35
N LEU A 199 -4.24 -2.90 27.55
CA LEU A 199 -4.01 -3.09 26.12
C LEU A 199 -5.11 -2.39 25.32
N ILE A 200 -4.70 -1.48 24.42
CA ILE A 200 -5.54 -0.93 23.38
C ILE A 200 -5.31 -1.75 22.11
N VAL A 201 -6.35 -2.26 21.52
CA VAL A 201 -6.30 -2.98 20.25
C VAL A 201 -7.06 -2.19 19.19
N ARG A 202 -6.38 -1.85 18.09
CA ARG A 202 -7.00 -1.22 16.92
C ARG A 202 -7.06 -2.20 15.77
N PRO A 203 -8.26 -2.72 15.43
CA PRO A 203 -8.44 -3.56 14.26
C PRO A 203 -8.16 -2.77 12.97
N HIS A 204 -7.61 -3.44 11.97
CA HIS A 204 -7.45 -2.85 10.65
C HIS A 204 -8.82 -2.48 10.06
N PRO A 205 -8.99 -1.32 9.39
CA PRO A 205 -10.30 -0.88 8.88
C PRO A 205 -11.03 -1.90 7.99
N ILE A 206 -10.30 -2.78 7.31
CA ILE A 206 -10.88 -3.82 6.45
C ILE A 206 -11.76 -4.83 7.21
N TYR A 207 -11.59 -4.98 8.53
CA TYR A 207 -12.47 -5.82 9.35
C TYR A 207 -13.92 -5.34 9.30
N PHE A 208 -14.14 -4.06 9.03
CA PHE A 208 -15.46 -3.42 8.96
C PHE A 208 -15.97 -3.27 7.52
N ARG A 209 -15.26 -3.88 6.55
CA ARG A 209 -15.69 -3.88 5.16
C ARG A 209 -16.96 -4.69 5.00
N THR A 210 -17.96 -4.08 4.35
CA THR A 210 -19.21 -4.72 4.01
C THR A 210 -19.30 -5.03 2.51
N ASP A 211 -20.01 -6.10 2.18
CA ASP A 211 -20.54 -6.36 0.84
C ASP A 211 -22.07 -6.32 0.96
N GLY A 212 -22.67 -5.23 0.47
CA GLY A 212 -24.03 -4.87 0.81
C GLY A 212 -24.20 -4.65 2.33
N LYS A 213 -25.04 -5.48 2.97
CA LYS A 213 -25.26 -5.43 4.44
C LYS A 213 -24.41 -6.44 5.23
N ILE A 214 -23.61 -7.28 4.54
CA ILE A 214 -22.86 -8.38 5.15
C ILE A 214 -21.43 -7.94 5.43
N LEU A 215 -20.96 -8.14 6.66
CA LEU A 215 -19.56 -7.95 7.03
C LEU A 215 -18.70 -9.08 6.41
N VAL A 216 -17.73 -8.72 5.59
CA VAL A 216 -16.87 -9.70 4.89
C VAL A 216 -16.02 -10.51 5.87
N TYR A 217 -15.60 -9.89 6.98
CA TYR A 217 -14.74 -10.49 8.00
C TYR A 217 -15.44 -10.68 9.35
N GLU A 218 -16.76 -10.96 9.33
CA GLU A 218 -17.57 -11.08 10.54
C GLU A 218 -17.05 -12.16 11.50
N LYS A 219 -16.63 -13.32 10.97
CA LYS A 219 -16.08 -14.42 11.77
C LYS A 219 -14.84 -13.99 12.54
N ASP A 220 -13.89 -13.36 11.85
CA ASP A 220 -12.63 -12.90 12.44
C ASP A 220 -12.88 -11.80 13.48
N LEU A 221 -13.78 -10.86 13.16
CA LEU A 221 -14.16 -9.80 14.09
C LEU A 221 -14.84 -10.34 15.35
N ASN A 222 -15.71 -11.34 15.22
CA ASN A 222 -16.38 -11.98 16.35
C ASN A 222 -15.38 -12.75 17.24
N GLU A 223 -14.34 -13.33 16.67
CA GLU A 223 -13.28 -13.97 17.45
C GLU A 223 -12.50 -12.93 18.27
N LEU A 224 -12.14 -11.81 17.68
CA LEU A 224 -11.50 -10.69 18.39
C LEU A 224 -12.39 -10.15 19.54
N LYS A 225 -13.69 -9.98 19.30
CA LYS A 225 -14.65 -9.54 20.33
C LYS A 225 -14.81 -10.54 21.47
N LYS A 226 -14.63 -11.86 21.23
CA LYS A 226 -14.59 -12.84 22.30
C LYS A 226 -13.40 -12.65 23.22
N ILE A 227 -12.21 -12.41 22.64
CA ILE A 227 -10.99 -12.14 23.41
C ILE A 227 -11.15 -10.86 24.25
N GLU A 228 -11.73 -9.78 23.69
CA GLU A 228 -12.01 -8.55 24.44
C GLU A 228 -12.87 -8.81 25.68
N LYS A 229 -13.91 -9.65 25.55
CA LYS A 229 -14.79 -10.02 26.67
C LYS A 229 -14.12 -10.90 27.72
N GLU A 230 -13.14 -11.71 27.30
CA GLU A 230 -12.42 -12.64 28.19
C GLU A 230 -11.40 -11.91 29.09
N TYR A 231 -10.83 -10.78 28.61
CA TYR A 231 -9.78 -10.04 29.30
C TYR A 231 -10.19 -8.58 29.56
N SER A 232 -10.54 -8.24 30.79
CA SER A 232 -11.05 -6.91 31.16
C SER A 232 -10.09 -5.75 30.92
N PHE A 233 -8.78 -6.02 30.87
CA PHE A 233 -7.72 -5.04 30.60
C PHE A 233 -7.50 -4.76 29.11
N ILE A 234 -8.21 -5.46 28.21
CA ILE A 234 -8.20 -5.20 26.77
C ILE A 234 -9.37 -4.29 26.42
N LYS A 235 -9.07 -3.24 25.66
CA LYS A 235 -10.07 -2.33 25.09
C LYS A 235 -9.82 -2.15 23.60
N PHE A 236 -10.89 -2.27 22.83
CA PHE A 236 -10.79 -2.06 21.40
C PHE A 236 -11.12 -0.61 21.04
N ASP A 237 -10.25 -0.01 20.23
CA ASP A 237 -10.52 1.27 19.58
C ASP A 237 -11.12 1.00 18.21
N TYR A 238 -12.43 0.94 18.16
CA TYR A 238 -13.20 0.78 16.93
C TYR A 238 -13.29 2.11 16.18
N PRO A 239 -13.34 2.08 14.81
CA PRO A 239 -13.50 3.28 13.99
C PRO A 239 -14.86 3.95 14.16
#